data_a751511bfed9eda358bdb900994bb917
#
_entry.id   a751511bfed9eda358bdb900994bb917
#
_cell.length_a   1.000
_cell.length_b   1.000
_cell.length_c   1.000
_cell.angle_alpha   90.00
_cell.angle_beta   90.00
_cell.angle_gamma   90.00
#
_symmetry.space_group_name_H-M   'P 1'
#
loop_
_entity.id
_entity.type
_entity.pdbx_description
1 polymer ?
#
loop_
_entity_poly.entity_id
_entity_poly.type
_entity_poly.pdbx_seq_one_letter_code
_entity_poly.pdbx_strand_id
1 'polypeptide(L)'
;MTTQTLPNESATTAQTPNPPQVNEQTTLLQVLTNRFGEATFVQQATQDGIPTLWTPKEQITDVLHYLKTEIEQPFRMLYDLTAIDERTRATRTGQPASDFTVVYQLLSLERKQDVRLKVALRGEAPSLPTSTEIWPAANWYEREVWDMFGVKFDGHPHLRRMLMPETWVGHPLRKEHPARATDMGPYQLPDEKQERETAALEFHPEEWGMRRTREDHDFMFLNIGPQQAA
;
A
#
# COMPACT_ATOMS: atom_id res chain seq x y z
N MET A 1 75.40 20.11 -8.26
CA MET A 1 74.29 19.56 -7.50
C MET A 1 73.08 19.53 -8.43
N THR A 2 72.81 18.37 -9.00
CA THR A 2 71.82 18.21 -10.05
C THR A 2 70.62 17.48 -9.42
N THR A 3 69.51 18.17 -9.29
CA THR A 3 68.27 17.62 -8.73
C THR A 3 67.48 16.91 -9.84
N GLN A 4 67.41 15.58 -9.79
CA GLN A 4 66.53 14.81 -10.70
C GLN A 4 65.10 14.82 -10.19
N THR A 5 64.21 15.27 -11.04
CA THR A 5 62.76 15.21 -10.83
C THR A 5 62.25 13.88 -11.40
N LEU A 6 61.64 13.06 -10.56
CA LEU A 6 60.96 11.82 -10.98
C LEU A 6 59.59 12.11 -11.61
N PRO A 7 59.20 11.41 -12.67
CA PRO A 7 57.88 11.55 -13.26
C PRO A 7 56.80 10.86 -12.40
N ASN A 8 55.72 11.55 -12.21
CA ASN A 8 54.52 11.10 -11.51
C ASN A 8 53.72 10.17 -12.46
N GLU A 9 53.72 8.88 -12.19
CA GLU A 9 52.87 7.91 -12.88
C GLU A 9 51.44 8.06 -12.38
N SER A 10 50.61 8.62 -13.24
CA SER A 10 49.15 8.63 -13.06
C SER A 10 48.59 7.22 -13.24
N ALA A 11 48.29 6.54 -12.15
CA ALA A 11 47.58 5.28 -12.17
C ALA A 11 46.14 5.50 -12.72
N THR A 12 45.96 5.19 -13.98
CA THR A 12 44.65 5.05 -14.61
C THR A 12 43.96 3.83 -14.01
N THR A 13 43.06 4.08 -13.06
CA THR A 13 42.16 3.04 -12.52
C THR A 13 41.23 2.58 -13.66
N ALA A 14 41.51 1.42 -14.21
CA ALA A 14 40.65 0.75 -15.16
C ALA A 14 39.31 0.46 -14.47
N GLN A 15 38.28 1.20 -14.87
CA GLN A 15 36.90 0.89 -14.51
C GLN A 15 36.55 -0.46 -15.13
N THR A 16 36.37 -1.45 -14.28
CA THR A 16 35.80 -2.74 -14.67
C THR A 16 34.42 -2.47 -15.30
N PRO A 17 34.16 -2.89 -16.55
CA PRO A 17 32.86 -2.70 -17.16
C PRO A 17 31.83 -3.45 -16.30
N ASN A 18 30.82 -2.74 -15.81
CA ASN A 18 29.67 -3.34 -15.17
C ASN A 18 29.12 -4.43 -16.10
N PRO A 19 28.83 -5.63 -15.57
CA PRO A 19 28.19 -6.66 -16.38
C PRO A 19 26.88 -6.08 -16.96
N PRO A 20 26.52 -6.45 -18.21
CA PRO A 20 25.30 -5.96 -18.82
C PRO A 20 24.14 -6.31 -17.90
N GLN A 21 23.45 -5.32 -17.39
CA GLN A 21 22.21 -5.49 -16.67
C GLN A 21 21.24 -6.14 -17.66
N VAL A 22 21.07 -7.46 -17.54
CA VAL A 22 20.04 -8.18 -18.28
C VAL A 22 18.74 -7.52 -17.87
N ASN A 23 18.01 -7.03 -18.85
CA ASN A 23 16.86 -6.15 -18.64
C ASN A 23 15.70 -6.99 -18.08
N GLU A 24 15.77 -7.39 -16.80
CA GLU A 24 14.73 -8.17 -16.09
C GLU A 24 13.36 -7.49 -16.18
N GLN A 25 13.35 -6.17 -16.31
CA GLN A 25 12.14 -5.37 -16.53
C GLN A 25 11.45 -5.73 -17.85
N THR A 26 12.22 -5.90 -18.91
CA THR A 26 11.70 -6.29 -20.23
C THR A 26 11.10 -7.69 -20.18
N THR A 27 11.72 -8.58 -19.44
CA THR A 27 11.25 -9.96 -19.32
C THR A 27 9.90 -10.06 -18.59
N LEU A 28 9.71 -9.33 -17.48
CA LEU A 28 8.44 -9.32 -16.76
C LEU A 28 7.31 -8.71 -17.61
N LEU A 29 7.59 -7.58 -18.26
CA LEU A 29 6.63 -6.94 -19.16
C LEU A 29 6.23 -7.88 -20.30
N GLN A 30 7.19 -8.56 -20.91
CA GLN A 30 6.91 -9.53 -21.99
C GLN A 30 6.02 -10.68 -21.53
N VAL A 31 6.26 -11.22 -20.35
CA VAL A 31 5.43 -12.28 -19.77
C VAL A 31 4.01 -11.80 -19.56
N LEU A 32 3.84 -10.60 -19.01
CA LEU A 32 2.52 -10.02 -18.79
C LEU A 32 1.79 -9.66 -20.09
N THR A 33 2.49 -9.08 -21.07
CA THR A 33 1.90 -8.73 -22.36
C THR A 33 1.49 -9.98 -23.16
N ASN A 34 2.26 -11.04 -23.09
CA ASN A 34 1.91 -12.30 -23.72
C ASN A 34 0.64 -12.93 -23.10
N ARG A 35 0.43 -12.74 -21.80
CA ARG A 35 -0.71 -13.33 -21.08
C ARG A 35 -1.98 -12.51 -21.21
N PHE A 36 -1.88 -11.17 -21.13
CA PHE A 36 -3.01 -10.24 -21.05
C PHE A 36 -3.19 -9.36 -22.28
N GLY A 37 -2.23 -9.36 -23.21
CA GLY A 37 -2.22 -8.57 -24.44
C GLY A 37 -1.31 -7.33 -24.36
N GLU A 38 -0.77 -6.95 -25.51
CA GLU A 38 0.21 -5.84 -25.62
C GLU A 38 -0.37 -4.48 -25.24
N ALA A 39 -1.65 -4.24 -25.52
CA ALA A 39 -2.31 -2.97 -25.25
C ALA A 39 -2.69 -2.77 -23.77
N THR A 40 -2.49 -3.77 -22.93
CA THR A 40 -2.95 -3.77 -21.54
C THR A 40 -2.05 -2.94 -20.64
N PHE A 41 -0.74 -2.98 -20.85
CA PHE A 41 0.21 -2.35 -19.96
C PHE A 41 0.92 -1.16 -20.57
N VAL A 42 1.05 -0.08 -19.79
CA VAL A 42 1.91 1.05 -20.14
C VAL A 42 3.07 1.06 -19.15
N GLN A 43 4.28 0.88 -19.66
CA GLN A 43 5.49 0.92 -18.84
C GLN A 43 5.85 2.38 -18.51
N GLN A 44 6.16 2.62 -17.26
CA GLN A 44 6.66 3.90 -16.79
C GLN A 44 8.14 3.76 -16.39
N ALA A 45 8.99 4.57 -17.01
CA ALA A 45 10.38 4.70 -16.54
C ALA A 45 10.42 5.44 -15.20
N THR A 46 11.13 4.87 -14.23
CA THR A 46 11.30 5.43 -12.89
C THR A 46 12.79 5.53 -12.55
N GLN A 47 13.16 6.50 -11.70
CA GLN A 47 14.55 6.72 -11.32
C GLN A 47 15.08 5.65 -10.35
N ASP A 48 14.18 5.01 -9.61
CA ASP A 48 14.49 3.97 -8.63
C ASP A 48 14.76 2.59 -9.27
N GLY A 49 14.58 2.47 -10.59
CA GLY A 49 14.78 1.22 -11.32
C GLY A 49 13.73 0.14 -11.06
N ILE A 50 12.72 0.40 -10.23
CA ILE A 50 11.64 -0.55 -10.00
C ILE A 50 10.73 -0.62 -11.23
N PRO A 51 10.51 -1.83 -11.81
CA PRO A 51 9.56 -2.01 -12.89
C PRO A 51 8.19 -1.47 -12.51
N THR A 52 7.73 -0.46 -13.23
CA THR A 52 6.46 0.21 -12.94
C THR A 52 5.55 0.11 -14.16
N LEU A 53 4.37 -0.50 -13.96
CA LEU A 53 3.41 -0.78 -15.00
C LEU A 53 2.05 -0.19 -14.65
N TRP A 54 1.43 0.49 -15.62
CA TRP A 54 0.03 0.89 -15.53
C TRP A 54 -0.85 -0.23 -16.04
N THR A 55 -1.86 -0.57 -15.26
CA THR A 55 -2.79 -1.66 -15.51
C THR A 55 -4.22 -1.11 -15.55
N PRO A 56 -5.07 -1.54 -16.48
CA PRO A 56 -6.48 -1.18 -16.48
C PRO A 56 -7.19 -1.68 -15.21
N LYS A 57 -8.15 -0.89 -14.74
CA LYS A 57 -8.97 -1.20 -13.57
C LYS A 57 -9.63 -2.58 -13.67
N GLU A 58 -10.14 -2.91 -14.84
CA GLU A 58 -10.92 -4.12 -15.11
C GLU A 58 -10.09 -5.40 -15.01
N GLN A 59 -8.78 -5.30 -15.20
CA GLN A 59 -7.87 -6.44 -15.23
C GLN A 59 -6.99 -6.56 -14.00
N ILE A 60 -7.07 -5.59 -13.08
CA ILE A 60 -6.13 -5.55 -11.95
C ILE A 60 -6.19 -6.82 -11.08
N THR A 61 -7.37 -7.33 -10.80
CA THR A 61 -7.55 -8.54 -9.98
C THR A 61 -6.90 -9.76 -10.64
N ASP A 62 -7.11 -9.94 -11.94
CA ASP A 62 -6.54 -11.06 -12.68
C ASP A 62 -5.01 -10.97 -12.76
N VAL A 63 -4.49 -9.76 -12.99
CA VAL A 63 -3.05 -9.51 -13.00
C VAL A 63 -2.41 -9.78 -11.63
N LEU A 64 -3.04 -9.30 -10.55
CA LEU A 64 -2.57 -9.55 -9.18
C LEU A 64 -2.59 -11.04 -8.84
N HIS A 65 -3.67 -11.74 -9.21
CA HIS A 65 -3.78 -13.18 -9.00
C HIS A 65 -2.71 -13.94 -9.77
N TYR A 66 -2.52 -13.61 -11.05
CA TYR A 66 -1.47 -14.21 -11.89
C TYR A 66 -0.07 -14.02 -11.29
N LEU A 67 0.27 -12.80 -10.88
CA LEU A 67 1.57 -12.48 -10.29
C LEU A 67 1.82 -13.22 -8.96
N LYS A 68 0.76 -13.52 -8.21
CA LYS A 68 0.89 -14.25 -6.95
C LYS A 68 0.99 -15.75 -7.12
N THR A 69 0.24 -16.34 -8.09
CA THR A 69 0.00 -17.78 -8.11
C THR A 69 0.52 -18.49 -9.35
N GLU A 70 0.47 -17.88 -10.53
CA GLU A 70 0.69 -18.55 -11.80
C GLU A 70 2.07 -18.26 -12.40
N ILE A 71 2.64 -17.09 -12.15
CA ILE A 71 3.94 -16.71 -12.73
C ILE A 71 5.06 -17.56 -12.13
N GLU A 72 6.04 -17.90 -12.94
CA GLU A 72 7.28 -18.51 -12.45
C GLU A 72 7.98 -17.55 -11.48
N GLN A 73 8.39 -18.01 -10.30
CA GLN A 73 8.91 -17.20 -9.19
C GLN A 73 7.96 -16.08 -8.78
N PRO A 74 6.86 -16.43 -8.08
CA PRO A 74 5.75 -15.53 -7.83
C PRO A 74 6.08 -14.37 -6.89
N PHE A 75 5.30 -13.29 -7.03
CA PHE A 75 5.32 -12.16 -6.10
C PHE A 75 4.41 -12.48 -4.90
N ARG A 76 4.96 -13.14 -3.90
CA ARG A 76 4.17 -13.63 -2.75
C ARG A 76 3.80 -12.54 -1.76
N MET A 77 4.51 -11.43 -1.75
CA MET A 77 4.33 -10.36 -0.77
C MET A 77 3.77 -9.09 -1.41
N LEU A 78 2.59 -8.69 -0.94
CA LEU A 78 2.10 -7.32 -1.07
C LEU A 78 2.66 -6.56 0.13
N TYR A 79 3.68 -5.72 -0.08
CA TYR A 79 4.32 -5.03 1.03
C TYR A 79 3.84 -3.59 1.18
N ASP A 80 3.18 -3.05 0.16
CA ASP A 80 2.52 -1.76 0.25
C ASP A 80 1.36 -1.63 -0.76
N LEU A 81 0.30 -0.94 -0.37
CA LEU A 81 -0.78 -0.49 -1.22
C LEU A 81 -1.17 0.92 -0.78
N THR A 82 -1.02 1.88 -1.67
CA THR A 82 -1.32 3.27 -1.37
C THR A 82 -2.03 3.96 -2.53
N ALA A 83 -2.44 5.22 -2.35
CA ALA A 83 -3.02 6.03 -3.40
C ALA A 83 -2.35 7.41 -3.50
N ILE A 84 -2.54 8.03 -4.65
CA ILE A 84 -2.08 9.38 -4.93
C ILE A 84 -3.26 10.16 -5.51
N ASP A 85 -3.54 11.34 -4.95
CA ASP A 85 -4.44 12.31 -5.56
C ASP A 85 -3.67 13.11 -6.61
N GLU A 86 -3.99 12.89 -7.89
CA GLU A 86 -3.33 13.50 -9.03
C GLU A 86 -4.04 14.76 -9.56
N ARG A 87 -5.21 15.10 -9.04
CA ARG A 87 -6.10 16.16 -9.58
C ARG A 87 -5.45 17.54 -9.70
N THR A 88 -4.46 17.84 -8.88
CA THR A 88 -3.70 19.11 -8.94
C THR A 88 -2.38 18.99 -9.67
N ARG A 89 -2.04 17.80 -10.17
CA ARG A 89 -0.78 17.55 -10.84
C ARG A 89 -0.93 17.64 -12.36
N ALA A 90 0.07 18.19 -13.02
CA ALA A 90 0.14 18.12 -14.48
C ALA A 90 0.34 16.67 -14.92
N THR A 91 -0.48 16.22 -15.87
CA THR A 91 -0.32 14.89 -16.48
C THR A 91 1.05 14.78 -17.13
N ARG A 92 1.80 13.76 -16.79
CA ARG A 92 3.11 13.50 -17.37
C ARG A 92 2.95 12.76 -18.70
N THR A 93 3.78 13.11 -19.65
CA THR A 93 3.79 12.47 -20.97
C THR A 93 3.99 10.95 -20.84
N GLY A 94 3.17 10.16 -21.51
CA GLY A 94 3.25 8.70 -21.50
C GLY A 94 2.58 8.02 -20.29
N GLN A 95 1.86 8.78 -19.46
CA GLN A 95 1.07 8.22 -18.37
C GLN A 95 -0.42 8.40 -18.62
N PRO A 96 -1.26 7.44 -18.18
CA PRO A 96 -2.70 7.60 -18.26
C PRO A 96 -3.16 8.81 -17.43
N ALA A 97 -4.11 9.58 -17.96
CA ALA A 97 -4.73 10.64 -17.18
C ALA A 97 -5.57 10.02 -16.04
N SER A 98 -5.37 10.47 -14.82
CA SER A 98 -6.02 9.97 -13.62
C SER A 98 -6.34 11.11 -12.65
N ASP A 99 -7.45 10.99 -11.93
CA ASP A 99 -7.76 11.82 -10.79
C ASP A 99 -7.13 11.22 -9.52
N PHE A 100 -7.20 9.90 -9.41
CA PHE A 100 -6.52 9.12 -8.37
C PHE A 100 -5.72 7.98 -9.00
N THR A 101 -4.57 7.70 -8.44
CA THR A 101 -3.73 6.56 -8.82
C THR A 101 -3.57 5.64 -7.63
N VAL A 102 -4.03 4.40 -7.74
CA VAL A 102 -3.74 3.37 -6.74
C VAL A 102 -2.46 2.64 -7.13
N VAL A 103 -1.59 2.43 -6.17
CA VAL A 103 -0.26 1.85 -6.36
C VAL A 103 -0.13 0.60 -5.50
N TYR A 104 0.12 -0.53 -6.16
CA TYR A 104 0.44 -1.81 -5.51
C TYR A 104 1.94 -2.03 -5.61
N GLN A 105 2.59 -2.34 -4.50
CA GLN A 105 4.00 -2.70 -4.46
C GLN A 105 4.14 -4.16 -4.05
N LEU A 106 4.65 -4.97 -4.97
CA LEU A 106 4.81 -6.40 -4.78
C LEU A 106 6.28 -6.78 -4.74
N LEU A 107 6.61 -7.77 -3.91
CA LEU A 107 7.96 -8.29 -3.77
C LEU A 107 8.00 -9.79 -4.03
N SER A 108 8.92 -10.21 -4.86
CA SER A 108 9.33 -11.61 -5.01
C SER A 108 10.71 -11.81 -4.38
N LEU A 109 10.75 -12.60 -3.30
CA LEU A 109 12.00 -12.98 -2.66
C LEU A 109 12.80 -13.94 -3.54
N GLU A 110 12.11 -14.77 -4.32
CA GLU A 110 12.73 -15.74 -5.23
C GLU A 110 13.45 -15.03 -6.39
N ARG A 111 12.82 -13.98 -6.95
CA ARG A 111 13.41 -13.11 -7.98
C ARG A 111 14.36 -12.07 -7.42
N LYS A 112 14.27 -11.77 -6.13
CA LYS A 112 14.92 -10.61 -5.48
C LYS A 112 14.56 -9.31 -6.19
N GLN A 113 13.31 -9.19 -6.58
CA GLN A 113 12.80 -8.11 -7.42
C GLN A 113 11.48 -7.58 -6.89
N ASP A 114 11.35 -6.25 -6.94
CA ASP A 114 10.11 -5.53 -6.72
C ASP A 114 9.40 -5.27 -8.04
N VAL A 115 8.09 -5.14 -8.00
CA VAL A 115 7.29 -4.61 -9.10
C VAL A 115 6.24 -3.64 -8.54
N ARG A 116 6.00 -2.58 -9.28
CA ARG A 116 4.99 -1.58 -8.96
C ARG A 116 3.91 -1.59 -10.03
N LEU A 117 2.68 -1.88 -9.61
CA LEU A 117 1.51 -1.76 -10.47
C LEU A 117 0.74 -0.49 -10.11
N LYS A 118 0.31 0.24 -11.12
CA LYS A 118 -0.46 1.47 -10.97
C LYS A 118 -1.79 1.34 -11.70
N VAL A 119 -2.86 1.79 -11.04
CA VAL A 119 -4.20 1.84 -11.62
C VAL A 119 -4.69 3.28 -11.64
N ALA A 120 -5.03 3.77 -12.82
CA ALA A 120 -5.59 5.09 -13.01
C ALA A 120 -7.10 5.07 -12.75
N LEU A 121 -7.57 5.90 -11.84
CA LEU A 121 -8.98 6.06 -11.52
C LEU A 121 -9.42 7.48 -11.83
N ARG A 122 -10.68 7.62 -12.28
CA ARG A 122 -11.28 8.92 -12.60
C ARG A 122 -12.56 9.15 -11.81
N GLY A 123 -12.90 10.42 -11.64
CA GLY A 123 -14.13 10.87 -10.98
C GLY A 123 -13.96 11.06 -9.47
N GLU A 124 -14.99 11.60 -8.85
CA GLU A 124 -15.01 11.97 -7.43
C GLU A 124 -15.18 10.76 -6.50
N ALA A 125 -15.79 9.70 -6.98
CA ALA A 125 -16.04 8.47 -6.23
C ALA A 125 -15.28 7.29 -6.87
N PRO A 126 -13.93 7.27 -6.79
CA PRO A 126 -13.12 6.21 -7.38
C PRO A 126 -13.36 4.88 -6.67
N SER A 127 -13.44 3.79 -7.42
CA SER A 127 -13.55 2.44 -6.86
C SER A 127 -12.67 1.44 -7.58
N LEU A 128 -12.27 0.38 -6.86
CA LEU A 128 -11.52 -0.78 -7.36
C LEU A 128 -12.09 -2.06 -6.76
N PRO A 129 -11.94 -3.20 -7.40
CA PRO A 129 -12.17 -4.48 -6.74
C PRO A 129 -11.16 -4.70 -5.63
N THR A 130 -11.59 -5.35 -4.54
CA THR A 130 -10.70 -5.71 -3.43
C THR A 130 -9.66 -6.75 -3.83
N SER A 131 -8.50 -6.70 -3.21
CA SER A 131 -7.43 -7.70 -3.32
C SER A 131 -7.26 -8.54 -2.04
N THR A 132 -8.21 -8.44 -1.10
CA THR A 132 -8.14 -9.15 0.20
C THR A 132 -8.17 -10.66 0.07
N GLU A 133 -8.85 -11.20 -0.94
CA GLU A 133 -8.84 -12.64 -1.23
C GLU A 133 -7.48 -13.11 -1.75
N ILE A 134 -6.76 -12.21 -2.43
CA ILE A 134 -5.43 -12.49 -2.93
C ILE A 134 -4.41 -12.38 -1.79
N TRP A 135 -4.38 -11.25 -1.09
CA TRP A 135 -3.51 -11.03 0.08
C TRP A 135 -4.32 -10.57 1.28
N PRO A 136 -4.41 -11.35 2.35
CA PRO A 136 -5.10 -10.90 3.57
C PRO A 136 -4.58 -9.59 4.14
N ALA A 137 -3.28 -9.27 3.94
CA ALA A 137 -2.68 -8.01 4.34
C ALA A 137 -3.31 -6.79 3.64
N ALA A 138 -3.87 -6.95 2.44
CA ALA A 138 -4.56 -5.90 1.70
C ALA A 138 -5.73 -5.30 2.48
N ASN A 139 -6.35 -6.06 3.39
CA ASN A 139 -7.43 -5.57 4.23
C ASN A 139 -7.07 -4.25 4.95
N TRP A 140 -5.87 -4.18 5.51
CA TRP A 140 -5.42 -2.99 6.23
C TRP A 140 -5.08 -1.84 5.30
N TYR A 141 -4.35 -2.11 4.23
CA TYR A 141 -3.95 -1.10 3.25
C TYR A 141 -5.17 -0.51 2.50
N GLU A 142 -6.13 -1.33 2.11
CA GLU A 142 -7.35 -0.88 1.43
C GLU A 142 -8.21 0.01 2.33
N ARG A 143 -8.30 -0.31 3.62
CA ARG A 143 -8.97 0.55 4.61
C ARG A 143 -8.25 1.88 4.78
N GLU A 144 -6.91 1.88 4.84
CA GLU A 144 -6.11 3.11 4.90
C GLU A 144 -6.34 3.97 3.66
N VAL A 145 -6.25 3.40 2.47
CA VAL A 145 -6.49 4.11 1.22
C VAL A 145 -7.90 4.68 1.15
N TRP A 146 -8.90 3.91 1.57
CA TRP A 146 -10.26 4.42 1.65
C TRP A 146 -10.39 5.55 2.68
N ASP A 147 -9.83 5.40 3.85
CA ASP A 147 -9.91 6.39 4.91
C ASP A 147 -9.25 7.72 4.51
N MET A 148 -8.07 7.65 3.89
CA MET A 148 -7.26 8.82 3.53
C MET A 148 -7.68 9.49 2.22
N PHE A 149 -8.05 8.70 1.19
CA PHE A 149 -8.31 9.20 -0.16
C PHE A 149 -9.77 9.00 -0.63
N GLY A 150 -10.54 8.14 0.04
CA GLY A 150 -11.92 7.83 -0.34
C GLY A 150 -12.04 6.93 -1.57
N VAL A 151 -11.02 6.16 -1.88
CA VAL A 151 -11.09 5.12 -2.90
C VAL A 151 -11.82 3.92 -2.32
N LYS A 152 -12.96 3.56 -2.90
CA LYS A 152 -13.77 2.42 -2.43
C LYS A 152 -13.23 1.11 -2.98
N PHE A 153 -13.16 0.07 -2.15
CA PHE A 153 -12.79 -1.27 -2.57
C PHE A 153 -14.04 -2.17 -2.59
N ASP A 154 -14.49 -2.49 -3.80
CA ASP A 154 -15.70 -3.29 -3.99
C ASP A 154 -15.42 -4.75 -3.61
N GLY A 155 -16.29 -5.33 -2.77
CA GLY A 155 -16.10 -6.67 -2.21
C GLY A 155 -15.21 -6.74 -0.97
N HIS A 156 -14.71 -5.61 -0.46
CA HIS A 156 -13.93 -5.61 0.79
C HIS A 156 -14.82 -6.08 1.97
N PRO A 157 -14.35 -7.07 2.78
CA PRO A 157 -15.20 -7.68 3.81
C PRO A 157 -15.63 -6.72 4.91
N HIS A 158 -14.83 -5.70 5.19
CA HIS A 158 -15.09 -4.80 6.32
C HIS A 158 -14.46 -3.42 6.11
N LEU A 159 -14.96 -2.65 5.14
CA LEU A 159 -14.43 -1.34 4.79
C LEU A 159 -14.90 -0.28 5.79
N ARG A 160 -14.06 0.04 6.77
CA ARG A 160 -14.30 1.05 7.80
C ARG A 160 -13.05 1.89 8.04
N ARG A 161 -13.22 3.06 8.65
CA ARG A 161 -12.08 3.92 9.00
C ARG A 161 -11.09 3.19 9.91
N MET A 162 -9.83 3.58 9.80
CA MET A 162 -8.73 2.98 10.56
C MET A 162 -7.90 4.03 11.28
N LEU A 163 -7.55 5.11 10.60
CA LEU A 163 -6.70 6.17 11.13
C LEU A 163 -7.52 7.34 11.66
N MET A 164 -8.61 7.69 10.98
CA MET A 164 -9.48 8.79 11.39
C MET A 164 -10.62 8.28 12.27
N PRO A 165 -11.13 9.13 13.20
CA PRO A 165 -12.34 8.83 13.96
C PRO A 165 -13.53 8.60 13.02
N GLU A 166 -14.52 7.80 13.44
CA GLU A 166 -15.72 7.54 12.64
C GLU A 166 -16.53 8.80 12.33
N THR A 167 -16.47 9.78 13.24
CA THR A 167 -17.11 11.09 13.10
C THR A 167 -16.42 12.04 12.11
N TRP A 168 -15.24 11.68 11.61
CA TRP A 168 -14.49 12.52 10.68
C TRP A 168 -15.21 12.63 9.33
N VAL A 169 -15.33 13.86 8.83
CA VAL A 169 -15.96 14.14 7.53
C VAL A 169 -14.90 14.32 6.45
N GLY A 170 -15.06 13.62 5.34
CA GLY A 170 -14.16 13.69 4.20
C GLY A 170 -12.93 12.78 4.34
N HIS A 171 -11.90 13.06 3.53
CA HIS A 171 -10.69 12.26 3.39
C HIS A 171 -9.46 13.16 3.47
N PRO A 172 -8.61 13.02 4.51
CA PRO A 172 -7.57 14.02 4.83
C PRO A 172 -6.50 14.21 3.78
N LEU A 173 -6.18 13.20 2.98
CA LEU A 173 -5.12 13.28 1.96
C LEU A 173 -5.62 13.72 0.58
N ARG A 174 -6.91 13.99 0.44
CA ARG A 174 -7.43 14.64 -0.77
C ARG A 174 -6.95 16.08 -0.86
N LYS A 175 -6.65 16.53 -2.07
CA LYS A 175 -6.11 17.88 -2.30
C LYS A 175 -7.09 19.02 -2.00
N GLU A 176 -8.39 18.75 -2.04
CA GLU A 176 -9.42 19.69 -1.60
C GLU A 176 -9.50 19.84 -0.07
N HIS A 177 -8.95 18.88 0.69
CA HIS A 177 -8.99 18.95 2.14
C HIS A 177 -8.04 20.06 2.65
N PRO A 178 -8.52 21.04 3.43
CA PRO A 178 -7.71 22.15 3.86
C PRO A 178 -6.63 21.72 4.86
N ALA A 179 -5.37 21.96 4.52
CA ALA A 179 -4.22 21.56 5.34
C ALA A 179 -4.15 22.28 6.71
N ARG A 180 -4.88 23.40 6.87
CA ARG A 180 -4.85 24.24 8.09
C ARG A 180 -6.13 24.16 8.94
N ALA A 181 -7.22 23.69 8.37
CA ALA A 181 -8.49 23.66 9.08
C ALA A 181 -8.66 22.31 9.75
N THR A 182 -8.08 22.14 10.86
CA THR A 182 -8.62 21.27 11.89
C THR A 182 -9.71 22.01 12.65
N ASP A 183 -10.78 22.42 11.98
CA ASP A 183 -12.05 22.52 12.65
C ASP A 183 -12.51 21.06 12.90
N MET A 184 -11.80 20.45 13.78
CA MET A 184 -12.38 19.38 14.58
C MET A 184 -13.48 20.08 15.33
N GLY A 185 -14.71 19.94 14.84
CA GLY A 185 -15.88 20.28 15.61
C GLY A 185 -15.69 19.76 17.03
N PRO A 186 -16.34 20.31 18.05
CA PRO A 186 -16.08 19.91 19.43
C PRO A 186 -16.06 18.38 19.46
N TYR A 187 -14.88 17.84 19.72
CA TYR A 187 -14.71 16.42 19.97
C TYR A 187 -15.53 16.13 21.22
N GLN A 188 -16.80 15.84 21.00
CA GLN A 188 -17.62 15.25 22.03
C GLN A 188 -17.07 13.83 22.16
N LEU A 189 -16.23 13.64 23.15
CA LEU A 189 -16.02 12.31 23.69
C LEU A 189 -17.42 11.80 24.00
N PRO A 190 -17.93 10.80 23.30
CA PRO A 190 -19.15 10.12 23.72
C PRO A 190 -18.91 9.73 25.17
N ASP A 191 -19.96 9.77 25.97
CA ASP A 191 -19.86 9.49 27.39
C ASP A 191 -19.02 8.24 27.60
N GLU A 192 -17.74 8.40 28.03
CA GLU A 192 -16.71 7.34 28.04
C GLU A 192 -17.21 6.07 28.74
N LYS A 193 -18.20 6.24 29.61
CA LYS A 193 -18.81 5.15 30.34
C LYS A 193 -19.77 4.34 29.44
N GLN A 194 -20.54 5.01 28.59
CA GLN A 194 -21.52 4.37 27.72
C GLN A 194 -20.83 3.62 26.58
N GLU A 195 -19.71 4.17 26.05
CA GLU A 195 -18.89 3.47 25.07
C GLU A 195 -18.18 2.24 25.62
N ARG A 196 -17.65 2.32 26.85
CA ARG A 196 -17.04 1.16 27.51
C ARG A 196 -18.04 0.05 27.74
N GLU A 197 -19.25 0.40 28.13
CA GLU A 197 -20.34 -0.57 28.33
C GLU A 197 -20.78 -1.18 26.99
N THR A 198 -20.94 -0.36 25.94
CA THR A 198 -21.32 -0.84 24.59
C THR A 198 -20.20 -1.68 23.97
N ALA A 199 -18.95 -1.23 24.03
CA ALA A 199 -17.81 -1.97 23.52
C ALA A 199 -17.58 -3.29 24.28
N ALA A 200 -17.85 -3.32 25.59
CA ALA A 200 -17.78 -4.55 26.37
C ALA A 200 -18.89 -5.55 26.02
N LEU A 201 -20.07 -5.06 25.61
CA LEU A 201 -21.19 -5.89 25.15
C LEU A 201 -21.00 -6.40 23.72
N GLU A 202 -20.31 -5.64 22.87
CA GLU A 202 -20.04 -5.98 21.47
C GLU A 202 -18.73 -6.75 21.25
N PHE A 203 -17.92 -6.91 22.30
CA PHE A 203 -16.67 -7.66 22.19
C PHE A 203 -16.93 -9.16 22.15
N HIS A 204 -16.85 -9.74 20.98
CA HIS A 204 -16.91 -11.18 20.74
C HIS A 204 -15.49 -11.72 20.45
N PRO A 205 -14.77 -12.23 21.46
CA PRO A 205 -13.39 -12.74 21.31
C PRO A 205 -13.25 -13.82 20.23
N GLU A 206 -14.32 -14.59 20.02
CA GLU A 206 -14.41 -15.67 19.05
C GLU A 206 -14.32 -15.18 17.60
N GLU A 207 -14.85 -13.98 17.32
CA GLU A 207 -14.79 -13.35 15.97
C GLU A 207 -13.38 -12.90 15.60
N TRP A 208 -12.51 -12.72 16.61
CA TRP A 208 -11.11 -12.32 16.41
C TRP A 208 -10.16 -13.53 16.34
N GLY A 209 -10.69 -14.75 16.30
CA GLY A 209 -9.87 -15.95 16.25
C GLY A 209 -9.11 -16.26 17.53
N MET A 210 -9.42 -15.58 18.62
CA MET A 210 -8.87 -15.90 19.93
C MET A 210 -9.56 -17.13 20.50
N ARG A 211 -8.89 -18.26 20.42
CA ARG A 211 -9.36 -19.47 21.15
C ARG A 211 -9.20 -19.20 22.64
N ARG A 212 -10.31 -19.25 23.36
CA ARG A 212 -10.25 -19.31 24.83
C ARG A 212 -9.53 -20.58 25.22
N THR A 213 -8.32 -20.48 25.72
CA THR A 213 -7.71 -21.56 26.48
C THR A 213 -8.28 -21.54 27.89
N ARG A 214 -8.41 -22.70 28.49
CA ARG A 214 -9.03 -22.87 29.82
C ARG A 214 -8.25 -22.14 30.95
N GLU A 215 -7.08 -21.63 30.61
CA GLU A 215 -6.16 -20.92 31.53
C GLU A 215 -6.35 -19.39 31.51
N ASP A 216 -7.06 -18.85 30.51
CA ASP A 216 -7.26 -17.38 30.38
C ASP A 216 -8.31 -16.83 31.37
N HIS A 217 -8.99 -17.72 32.12
CA HIS A 217 -10.02 -17.33 33.09
C HIS A 217 -9.47 -16.58 34.31
N ASP A 218 -8.19 -16.78 34.65
CA ASP A 218 -7.60 -16.21 35.87
C ASP A 218 -6.93 -14.86 35.66
N PHE A 219 -6.72 -14.41 34.39
CA PHE A 219 -5.99 -13.18 34.14
C PHE A 219 -6.87 -11.93 33.99
N MET A 220 -8.19 -12.07 33.81
CA MET A 220 -9.08 -10.93 33.56
C MET A 220 -9.70 -10.30 34.82
N PHE A 221 -9.44 -10.83 36.00
CA PHE A 221 -9.95 -10.27 37.25
C PHE A 221 -8.82 -9.93 38.22
N LEU A 222 -7.77 -9.25 37.77
CA LEU A 222 -6.94 -8.47 38.68
C LEU A 222 -7.67 -7.18 39.03
N ASN A 223 -8.63 -7.37 39.94
CA ASN A 223 -8.94 -6.54 41.08
C ASN A 223 -8.46 -5.07 40.98
N ILE A 224 -9.27 -4.22 40.40
CA ILE A 224 -9.30 -2.81 40.76
C ILE A 224 -10.53 -2.65 41.67
N GLY A 225 -10.43 -3.21 42.89
CA GLY A 225 -11.34 -2.87 43.95
C GLY A 225 -11.06 -1.44 44.42
N PRO A 226 -12.10 -0.68 44.86
CA PRO A 226 -11.90 0.68 45.32
C PRO A 226 -11.07 0.63 46.62
N GLN A 227 -9.92 1.30 46.62
CA GLN A 227 -9.21 1.60 47.83
C GLN A 227 -10.09 2.56 48.64
N GLN A 228 -10.69 2.04 49.68
CA GLN A 228 -11.30 2.86 50.73
C GLN A 228 -10.19 3.64 51.42
N ALA A 229 -10.26 4.97 51.32
CA ALA A 229 -9.48 5.86 52.12
C ALA A 229 -9.95 5.73 53.58
N ALA A 230 -9.02 5.46 54.48
CA ALA A 230 -9.10 5.71 55.91
C ALA A 230 -8.30 6.97 56.24
#